data_16c94568fb2b5ec2a410dc549424cd46
#
_entry.id   16c94568fb2b5ec2a410dc549424cd46
#
_cell.length_a   1.000
_cell.length_b   1.000
_cell.length_c   1.000
_cell.angle_alpha   90.00
_cell.angle_beta   90.00
_cell.angle_gamma   90.00
#
_symmetry.space_group_name_H-M   'P 1'
#
loop_
_entity.id
_entity.type
_entity.pdbx_description
1 polymer ?
#
loop_
_entity_poly.entity_id
_entity_poly.type
_entity_poly.pdbx_seq_one_letter_code
_entity_poly.pdbx_strand_id
1 'polypeptide(L)'
;MTSGSIRADGQTDILLLSGGGGGARLAAGLHAATGGEHFSVVTNTGDDFEHLGLMICPDTDSVLYALSQQIDPVRGWGREGESWQVFDELTQLGGPDWFQLGDKDLALHLIRAALLAEGRSLSEVTAILARRLGVASAASIMPATEDRVRTRVMTSQGEMAFQEYFVKHRCEPQLTAVRYEGIAAAKPSPSLVGLLAGAASRSIDVVLGPSNPFLSLAPILDLPGMADLLRERARRVIAVSPIVAGPASKQAANGAGLS
;
A
#
# COMPACT_ATOMS: atom_id res chain seq x y z
N MET A 1 33.62 -15.54 -5.55
CA MET A 1 33.49 -14.29 -4.80
C MET A 1 32.44 -14.52 -3.73
N THR A 2 32.86 -14.63 -2.49
CA THR A 2 32.08 -15.06 -1.34
C THR A 2 31.12 -13.96 -0.93
N SER A 3 29.83 -14.24 -1.00
CA SER A 3 28.74 -13.47 -0.41
C SER A 3 28.98 -13.38 1.12
N GLY A 4 29.43 -12.23 1.58
CA GLY A 4 29.60 -11.96 2.98
C GLY A 4 28.24 -11.89 3.68
N SER A 5 27.86 -12.95 4.35
CA SER A 5 26.77 -13.00 5.32
C SER A 5 27.10 -12.02 6.45
N ILE A 6 26.39 -10.89 6.53
CA ILE A 6 26.39 -10.03 7.70
C ILE A 6 25.54 -10.73 8.76
N ARG A 7 26.15 -11.67 9.49
CA ARG A 7 25.61 -12.23 10.72
C ARG A 7 26.58 -11.89 11.85
N ALA A 8 26.21 -10.98 12.70
CA ALA A 8 26.76 -10.86 14.04
C ALA A 8 25.69 -10.27 14.96
N ASP A 9 25.30 -11.02 15.96
CA ASP A 9 24.62 -10.67 17.22
C ASP A 9 23.74 -9.41 17.24
N GLY A 10 22.43 -9.58 17.03
CA GLY A 10 21.45 -8.52 17.09
C GLY A 10 20.64 -8.46 15.77
N GLN A 11 19.83 -9.49 15.53
CA GLN A 11 18.97 -9.54 14.37
C GLN A 11 18.03 -8.34 14.36
N THR A 12 18.19 -7.44 13.39
CA THR A 12 17.37 -6.23 13.24
C THR A 12 16.26 -6.51 12.25
N ASP A 13 15.02 -6.32 12.70
CA ASP A 13 13.86 -6.40 11.82
C ASP A 13 13.70 -5.08 11.06
N ILE A 14 13.25 -5.13 9.83
CA ILE A 14 12.93 -3.96 9.02
C ILE A 14 11.41 -3.85 8.91
N LEU A 15 10.88 -2.69 9.31
CA LEU A 15 9.48 -2.32 9.13
C LEU A 15 9.38 -1.17 8.12
N LEU A 16 8.88 -1.46 6.94
CA LEU A 16 8.64 -0.46 5.89
C LEU A 16 7.22 0.11 6.02
N LEU A 17 7.09 1.43 6.05
CA LEU A 17 5.81 2.11 5.82
C LEU A 17 5.71 2.46 4.33
N SER A 18 4.67 1.98 3.67
CA SER A 18 4.55 1.98 2.22
C SER A 18 3.17 2.45 1.75
N GLY A 19 3.18 3.25 0.70
CA GLY A 19 2.02 3.55 -0.14
C GLY A 19 2.46 3.82 -1.57
N GLY A 20 1.60 3.54 -2.53
CA GLY A 20 1.87 3.72 -3.94
C GLY A 20 2.98 2.85 -4.53
N GLY A 21 3.23 3.02 -5.82
CA GLY A 21 4.19 2.20 -6.58
C GLY A 21 5.65 2.34 -6.14
N GLY A 22 6.05 3.53 -5.63
CA GLY A 22 7.41 3.75 -5.10
C GLY A 22 7.70 2.90 -3.87
N GLY A 23 6.75 2.87 -2.94
CA GLY A 23 6.80 2.06 -1.74
C GLY A 23 6.80 0.56 -2.07
N ALA A 24 5.96 0.12 -2.99
CA ALA A 24 5.88 -1.27 -3.42
C ALA A 24 7.18 -1.77 -4.06
N ARG A 25 7.84 -0.93 -4.88
CA ARG A 25 9.16 -1.26 -5.47
C ARG A 25 10.25 -1.39 -4.41
N LEU A 26 10.27 -0.48 -3.42
CA LEU A 26 11.20 -0.59 -2.31
C LEU A 26 10.91 -1.83 -1.47
N ALA A 27 9.62 -2.16 -1.23
CA ALA A 27 9.22 -3.39 -0.55
C ALA A 27 9.79 -4.63 -1.25
N ALA A 28 9.66 -4.72 -2.58
CA ALA A 28 10.21 -5.83 -3.35
C ALA A 28 11.73 -5.92 -3.22
N GLY A 29 12.44 -4.78 -3.30
CA GLY A 29 13.89 -4.73 -3.13
C GLY A 29 14.35 -5.17 -1.75
N LEU A 30 13.71 -4.70 -0.69
CA LEU A 30 14.03 -5.09 0.69
C LEU A 30 13.68 -6.56 0.94
N HIS A 31 12.53 -7.02 0.47
CA HIS A 31 12.14 -8.43 0.57
C HIS A 31 13.17 -9.35 -0.10
N ALA A 32 13.61 -9.00 -1.31
CA ALA A 32 14.64 -9.77 -2.02
C ALA A 32 15.99 -9.74 -1.29
N ALA A 33 16.39 -8.59 -0.75
CA ALA A 33 17.66 -8.43 -0.03
C ALA A 33 17.71 -9.19 1.30
N THR A 34 16.55 -9.35 1.98
CA THR A 34 16.43 -10.06 3.26
C THR A 34 16.02 -11.52 3.10
N GLY A 35 15.69 -11.98 1.89
CA GLY A 35 15.06 -13.28 1.66
C GLY A 35 13.65 -13.38 2.24
N GLY A 36 13.03 -12.24 2.55
CA GLY A 36 11.73 -12.15 3.20
C GLY A 36 11.76 -12.39 4.71
N GLU A 37 12.90 -12.77 5.27
CA GLU A 37 13.09 -12.90 6.72
C GLU A 37 13.30 -11.52 7.33
N HIS A 38 12.77 -11.29 8.54
CA HIS A 38 12.96 -10.03 9.27
C HIS A 38 12.54 -8.77 8.51
N PHE A 39 11.62 -8.92 7.57
CA PHE A 39 11.03 -7.85 6.80
C PHE A 39 9.52 -7.83 6.94
N SER A 40 8.98 -6.67 7.24
CA SER A 40 7.54 -6.43 7.29
C SER A 40 7.20 -5.11 6.61
N VAL A 41 6.02 -5.03 6.03
CA VAL A 41 5.55 -3.80 5.39
C VAL A 41 4.15 -3.46 5.89
N VAL A 42 3.99 -2.20 6.28
CA VAL A 42 2.69 -1.59 6.61
C VAL A 42 2.23 -0.80 5.40
N THR A 43 1.05 -1.11 4.92
CA THR A 43 0.47 -0.46 3.74
C THR A 43 -0.56 0.58 4.13
N ASN A 44 -0.58 1.69 3.40
CA ASN A 44 -1.59 2.72 3.53
C ASN A 44 -2.98 2.15 3.20
N THR A 45 -3.97 2.47 4.03
CA THR A 45 -5.39 2.14 3.84
C THR A 45 -6.25 3.38 3.58
N GLY A 46 -5.63 4.57 3.60
CA GLY A 46 -6.35 5.82 3.35
C GLY A 46 -6.87 5.95 1.92
N ASP A 47 -6.23 5.27 0.98
CA ASP A 47 -6.58 5.29 -0.43
C ASP A 47 -7.52 4.16 -0.84
N ASP A 48 -7.88 3.28 0.11
CA ASP A 48 -8.87 2.23 -0.10
C ASP A 48 -10.23 2.85 -0.42
N PHE A 49 -10.97 2.22 -1.32
CA PHE A 49 -12.28 2.71 -1.74
C PHE A 49 -13.19 1.57 -2.20
N GLU A 50 -14.45 1.89 -2.38
CA GLU A 50 -15.42 0.95 -2.94
C GLU A 50 -15.66 1.23 -4.43
N HIS A 51 -15.54 0.20 -5.24
CA HIS A 51 -15.84 0.23 -6.67
C HIS A 51 -16.67 -0.98 -7.07
N LEU A 52 -17.84 -0.76 -7.65
CA LEU A 52 -18.80 -1.82 -8.02
C LEU A 52 -19.15 -2.76 -6.84
N GLY A 53 -19.22 -2.21 -5.62
CA GLY A 53 -19.48 -2.99 -4.42
C GLY A 53 -18.29 -3.82 -3.91
N LEU A 54 -17.13 -3.68 -4.54
CA LEU A 54 -15.90 -4.35 -4.13
C LEU A 54 -14.96 -3.38 -3.40
N MET A 55 -14.34 -3.86 -2.33
CA MET A 55 -13.28 -3.12 -1.65
C MET A 55 -11.98 -3.23 -2.45
N ILE A 56 -11.49 -2.09 -2.91
CA ILE A 56 -10.22 -1.95 -3.62
C ILE A 56 -9.20 -1.36 -2.64
N CYS A 57 -8.02 -1.97 -2.54
CA CYS A 57 -6.93 -1.57 -1.65
C CYS A 57 -5.65 -1.31 -2.45
N PRO A 58 -5.55 -0.18 -3.19
CA PRO A 58 -4.52 0.01 -4.21
C PRO A 58 -3.09 -0.14 -3.70
N ASP A 59 -2.79 0.40 -2.53
CA ASP A 59 -1.45 0.36 -1.96
C ASP A 59 -1.08 -1.03 -1.43
N THR A 60 -2.03 -1.72 -0.81
CA THR A 60 -1.86 -3.11 -0.37
C THR A 60 -1.68 -4.05 -1.57
N ASP A 61 -2.49 -3.86 -2.61
CA ASP A 61 -2.46 -4.69 -3.81
C ASP A 61 -1.15 -4.49 -4.60
N SER A 62 -0.68 -3.24 -4.69
CA SER A 62 0.63 -2.94 -5.28
C SER A 62 1.77 -3.68 -4.58
N VAL A 63 1.75 -3.75 -3.24
CA VAL A 63 2.74 -4.50 -2.46
C VAL A 63 2.57 -6.01 -2.67
N LEU A 64 1.34 -6.53 -2.66
CA LEU A 64 1.05 -7.93 -2.95
C LEU A 64 1.62 -8.35 -4.32
N TYR A 65 1.39 -7.55 -5.36
CA TYR A 65 1.87 -7.85 -6.71
C TYR A 65 3.39 -7.70 -6.83
N ALA A 66 3.98 -6.72 -6.15
CA ALA A 66 5.42 -6.52 -6.15
C ALA A 66 6.17 -7.68 -5.45
N LEU A 67 5.70 -8.11 -4.27
CA LEU A 67 6.33 -9.19 -3.52
C LEU A 67 6.11 -10.58 -4.15
N SER A 68 4.98 -10.77 -4.81
CA SER A 68 4.70 -12.00 -5.57
C SER A 68 5.29 -12.00 -7.00
N GLN A 69 6.00 -10.93 -7.39
CA GLN A 69 6.59 -10.77 -8.73
C GLN A 69 5.54 -10.83 -9.86
N GLN A 70 4.34 -10.32 -9.61
CA GLN A 70 3.23 -10.34 -10.54
C GLN A 70 2.79 -8.94 -11.00
N ILE A 71 3.54 -7.91 -10.62
CA ILE A 71 3.28 -6.54 -11.09
C ILE A 71 3.61 -6.44 -12.58
N ASP A 72 2.79 -5.73 -13.35
CA ASP A 72 3.07 -5.48 -14.76
C ASP A 72 4.30 -4.56 -14.89
N PRO A 73 5.41 -5.04 -15.51
CA PRO A 73 6.65 -4.28 -15.59
C PRO A 73 6.58 -3.09 -16.55
N VAL A 74 5.62 -3.10 -17.49
CA VAL A 74 5.47 -2.05 -18.51
C VAL A 74 4.60 -0.92 -17.97
N ARG A 75 3.43 -1.26 -17.43
CA ARG A 75 2.51 -0.28 -16.84
C ARG A 75 2.98 0.22 -15.49
N GLY A 76 3.70 -0.61 -14.73
CA GLY A 76 4.13 -0.33 -13.36
C GLY A 76 3.02 -0.40 -12.32
N TRP A 77 1.83 -0.86 -12.69
CA TRP A 77 0.66 -1.11 -11.84
C TRP A 77 -0.17 -2.27 -12.37
N GLY A 78 -1.04 -2.83 -11.51
CA GLY A 78 -1.84 -3.99 -11.86
C GLY A 78 -0.99 -5.26 -12.04
N ARG A 79 -1.61 -6.33 -12.51
CA ARG A 79 -0.95 -7.62 -12.66
C ARG A 79 -0.44 -7.84 -14.08
N GLU A 80 0.68 -8.54 -14.20
CA GLU A 80 1.24 -8.92 -15.49
C GLU A 80 0.31 -9.89 -16.24
N GLY A 81 0.19 -9.66 -17.56
CA GLY A 81 -0.61 -10.50 -18.43
C GLY A 81 -2.12 -10.43 -18.15
N GLU A 82 -2.62 -9.25 -17.77
CA GLU A 82 -4.05 -9.01 -17.63
C GLU A 82 -4.79 -9.16 -18.96
N SER A 83 -6.04 -9.63 -18.88
CA SER A 83 -7.08 -9.44 -19.88
C SER A 83 -8.11 -8.44 -19.36
N TRP A 84 -8.95 -7.90 -20.25
CA TRP A 84 -9.85 -6.79 -19.96
C TRP A 84 -11.30 -7.10 -20.35
N GLN A 85 -11.64 -8.37 -20.48
CA GLN A 85 -12.93 -8.80 -21.02
C GLN A 85 -14.09 -8.34 -20.15
N VAL A 86 -13.94 -8.44 -18.82
CA VAL A 86 -14.99 -7.97 -17.90
C VAL A 86 -15.10 -6.45 -17.93
N PHE A 87 -13.98 -5.74 -18.01
CA PHE A 87 -13.97 -4.27 -18.09
C PHE A 87 -14.64 -3.78 -19.39
N ASP A 88 -14.34 -4.41 -20.52
CA ASP A 88 -14.93 -4.06 -21.82
C ASP A 88 -16.43 -4.31 -21.80
N GLU A 89 -16.88 -5.44 -21.25
CA GLU A 89 -18.30 -5.75 -21.15
C GLU A 89 -19.03 -4.81 -20.18
N LEU A 90 -18.41 -4.48 -19.03
CA LEU A 90 -18.95 -3.49 -18.11
C LEU A 90 -19.18 -2.14 -18.79
N THR A 91 -18.22 -1.69 -19.59
CA THR A 91 -18.30 -0.42 -20.33
C THR A 91 -19.44 -0.46 -21.36
N GLN A 92 -19.59 -1.57 -22.08
CA GLN A 92 -20.70 -1.77 -23.05
C GLN A 92 -22.07 -1.76 -22.37
N LEU A 93 -22.16 -2.26 -21.15
CA LEU A 93 -23.40 -2.25 -20.34
C LEU A 93 -23.66 -0.89 -19.66
N GLY A 94 -22.80 0.14 -19.89
CA GLY A 94 -22.95 1.47 -19.32
C GLY A 94 -22.44 1.59 -17.88
N GLY A 95 -21.60 0.66 -17.45
CA GLY A 95 -20.90 0.73 -16.16
C GLY A 95 -19.81 1.79 -16.14
N PRO A 96 -19.21 2.05 -14.96
CA PRO A 96 -18.13 3.02 -14.80
C PRO A 96 -16.86 2.56 -15.54
N ASP A 97 -16.28 3.43 -16.33
CA ASP A 97 -15.10 3.20 -17.18
C ASP A 97 -13.84 3.93 -16.71
N TRP A 98 -13.96 4.71 -15.62
CA TRP A 98 -12.87 5.57 -15.15
C TRP A 98 -11.80 4.83 -14.35
N PHE A 99 -12.14 3.69 -13.74
CA PHE A 99 -11.20 2.88 -12.97
C PHE A 99 -11.05 1.50 -13.62
N GLN A 100 -9.90 1.28 -14.21
CA GLN A 100 -9.64 0.03 -14.96
C GLN A 100 -9.22 -1.08 -13.99
N LEU A 101 -9.96 -2.19 -14.03
CA LEU A 101 -9.63 -3.44 -13.36
C LEU A 101 -9.40 -4.53 -14.40
N GLY A 102 -8.24 -5.14 -14.38
CA GLY A 102 -7.97 -6.34 -15.19
C GLY A 102 -8.68 -7.56 -14.60
N ASP A 103 -8.87 -8.60 -15.41
CA ASP A 103 -9.64 -9.80 -15.01
C ASP A 103 -8.98 -10.55 -13.83
N LYS A 104 -7.64 -10.59 -13.78
CA LYS A 104 -6.90 -11.20 -12.65
C LYS A 104 -6.99 -10.35 -11.39
N ASP A 105 -6.93 -9.02 -11.54
CA ASP A 105 -7.07 -8.06 -10.45
C ASP A 105 -8.48 -8.14 -9.87
N LEU A 106 -9.50 -8.15 -10.73
CA LEU A 106 -10.89 -8.34 -10.34
C LEU A 106 -11.10 -9.66 -9.56
N ALA A 107 -10.47 -10.76 -9.98
CA ALA A 107 -10.55 -12.03 -9.26
C ALA A 107 -10.02 -11.91 -7.83
N LEU A 108 -8.95 -11.14 -7.60
CA LEU A 108 -8.42 -10.89 -6.26
C LEU A 108 -9.43 -10.09 -5.41
N HIS A 109 -10.05 -9.05 -5.97
CA HIS A 109 -11.06 -8.25 -5.26
C HIS A 109 -12.31 -9.06 -4.92
N LEU A 110 -12.76 -9.94 -5.80
CA LEU A 110 -13.88 -10.86 -5.53
C LEU A 110 -13.57 -11.80 -4.35
N ILE A 111 -12.36 -12.36 -4.31
CA ILE A 111 -11.94 -13.21 -3.18
C ILE A 111 -11.82 -12.39 -1.90
N ARG A 112 -11.28 -11.16 -1.97
CA ARG A 112 -11.25 -10.24 -0.81
C ARG A 112 -12.66 -10.00 -0.29
N ALA A 113 -13.60 -9.65 -1.15
CA ALA A 113 -14.99 -9.38 -0.77
C ALA A 113 -15.64 -10.60 -0.10
N ALA A 114 -15.43 -11.80 -0.64
CA ALA A 114 -15.96 -13.04 -0.05
C ALA A 114 -15.39 -13.27 1.36
N LEU A 115 -14.08 -13.13 1.56
CA LEU A 115 -13.44 -13.33 2.86
C LEU A 115 -13.85 -12.27 3.88
N LEU A 116 -14.01 -11.02 3.48
CA LEU A 116 -14.53 -9.95 4.34
C LEU A 116 -15.99 -10.23 4.75
N ALA A 117 -16.82 -10.73 3.83
CA ALA A 117 -18.19 -11.13 4.11
C ALA A 117 -18.30 -12.33 5.09
N GLU A 118 -17.26 -13.18 5.16
CA GLU A 118 -17.11 -14.22 6.19
C GLU A 118 -16.75 -13.64 7.57
N GLY A 119 -16.56 -12.32 7.71
CA GLY A 119 -16.20 -11.66 8.95
C GLY A 119 -14.71 -11.67 9.28
N ARG A 120 -13.86 -11.99 8.33
CA ARG A 120 -12.39 -11.89 8.50
C ARG A 120 -11.93 -10.43 8.50
N SER A 121 -10.91 -10.13 9.28
CA SER A 121 -10.26 -8.83 9.27
C SER A 121 -9.48 -8.58 7.97
N LEU A 122 -9.24 -7.31 7.64
CA LEU A 122 -8.44 -6.95 6.46
C LEU A 122 -7.01 -7.52 6.53
N SER A 123 -6.41 -7.54 7.71
CA SER A 123 -5.09 -8.17 7.93
C SER A 123 -5.10 -9.67 7.64
N GLU A 124 -6.13 -10.40 8.11
CA GLU A 124 -6.28 -11.85 7.80
C GLU A 124 -6.47 -12.08 6.31
N VAL A 125 -7.33 -11.29 5.67
CA VAL A 125 -7.57 -11.37 4.23
C VAL A 125 -6.29 -11.09 3.46
N THR A 126 -5.56 -10.04 3.82
CA THR A 126 -4.27 -9.69 3.18
C THR A 126 -3.26 -10.84 3.32
N ALA A 127 -3.13 -11.44 4.50
CA ALA A 127 -2.25 -12.58 4.71
C ALA A 127 -2.67 -13.83 3.91
N ILE A 128 -3.98 -14.08 3.75
CA ILE A 128 -4.49 -15.17 2.91
C ILE A 128 -4.15 -14.92 1.44
N LEU A 129 -4.39 -13.72 0.94
CA LEU A 129 -4.10 -13.35 -0.45
C LEU A 129 -2.60 -13.40 -0.73
N ALA A 130 -1.76 -12.92 0.17
CA ALA A 130 -0.30 -12.99 0.04
C ALA A 130 0.18 -14.45 -0.12
N ARG A 131 -0.30 -15.37 0.74
CA ARG A 131 0.01 -16.80 0.61
C ARG A 131 -0.45 -17.39 -0.71
N ARG A 132 -1.69 -17.08 -1.15
CA ARG A 132 -2.23 -17.58 -2.42
C ARG A 132 -1.48 -17.06 -3.64
N LEU A 133 -0.90 -15.87 -3.55
CA LEU A 133 -0.05 -15.28 -4.58
C LEU A 133 1.41 -15.77 -4.52
N GLY A 134 1.77 -16.62 -3.54
CA GLY A 134 3.10 -17.18 -3.43
C GLY A 134 4.13 -16.31 -2.71
N VAL A 135 3.68 -15.30 -1.96
CA VAL A 135 4.59 -14.51 -1.11
C VAL A 135 5.09 -15.39 0.04
N ALA A 136 6.41 -15.61 0.11
CA ALA A 136 7.03 -16.55 1.03
C ALA A 136 6.77 -16.19 2.51
N SER A 137 6.81 -14.91 2.85
CA SER A 137 6.55 -14.40 4.21
C SER A 137 5.20 -13.69 4.25
N ALA A 138 4.12 -14.45 4.09
CA ALA A 138 2.77 -13.91 3.93
C ALA A 138 2.30 -12.99 5.07
N ALA A 139 2.77 -13.21 6.30
CA ALA A 139 2.45 -12.35 7.44
C ALA A 139 3.19 -11.01 7.46
N SER A 140 4.10 -10.78 6.53
CA SER A 140 4.89 -9.54 6.47
C SER A 140 4.15 -8.34 5.88
N ILE A 141 2.98 -8.54 5.26
CA ILE A 141 2.18 -7.46 4.67
C ILE A 141 1.01 -7.16 5.60
N MET A 142 0.95 -5.93 6.13
CA MET A 142 -0.05 -5.53 7.11
C MET A 142 -0.71 -4.22 6.69
N PRO A 143 -2.04 -4.15 6.58
CA PRO A 143 -2.75 -2.89 6.51
C PRO A 143 -2.45 -2.01 7.73
N ALA A 144 -2.37 -0.69 7.57
CA ALA A 144 -2.10 0.23 8.68
C ALA A 144 -3.19 0.18 9.75
N THR A 145 -4.43 -0.02 9.35
CA THR A 145 -5.60 -0.12 10.23
C THR A 145 -6.64 -1.07 9.65
N GLU A 146 -7.48 -1.64 10.53
CA GLU A 146 -8.71 -2.36 10.15
C GLU A 146 -9.90 -1.39 10.00
N ASP A 147 -9.76 -0.17 10.52
CA ASP A 147 -10.82 0.81 10.52
C ASP A 147 -10.92 1.52 9.17
N ARG A 148 -12.12 2.00 8.85
CA ARG A 148 -12.37 2.73 7.61
C ARG A 148 -11.76 4.13 7.68
N VAL A 149 -10.60 4.31 7.05
CA VAL A 149 -9.97 5.62 6.79
C VAL A 149 -10.06 5.90 5.29
N ARG A 150 -10.36 7.14 4.90
CA ARG A 150 -10.45 7.53 3.48
C ARG A 150 -9.81 8.89 3.25
N THR A 151 -8.85 8.92 2.32
CA THR A 151 -8.24 10.17 1.87
C THR A 151 -9.24 10.96 1.04
N ARG A 152 -9.54 12.17 1.51
CA ARG A 152 -10.37 13.15 0.82
C ARG A 152 -9.51 14.32 0.38
N VAL A 153 -9.74 14.81 -0.80
CA VAL A 153 -9.04 15.96 -1.35
C VAL A 153 -9.99 17.12 -1.55
N MET A 154 -9.57 18.29 -1.09
CA MET A 154 -10.26 19.55 -1.34
C MET A 154 -9.65 20.16 -2.60
N THR A 155 -10.47 20.50 -3.56
CA THR A 155 -10.01 21.05 -4.84
C THR A 155 -10.79 22.31 -5.20
N SER A 156 -10.34 23.02 -6.25
CA SER A 156 -11.08 24.14 -6.82
C SER A 156 -12.49 23.78 -7.33
N GLN A 157 -12.77 22.49 -7.51
CA GLN A 157 -14.08 21.95 -7.94
C GLN A 157 -14.89 21.32 -6.79
N GLY A 158 -14.41 21.44 -5.55
CA GLY A 158 -15.03 20.87 -4.37
C GLY A 158 -14.26 19.67 -3.79
N GLU A 159 -14.88 19.03 -2.80
CA GLU A 159 -14.33 17.83 -2.16
C GLU A 159 -14.63 16.59 -2.99
N MET A 160 -13.65 15.71 -3.13
CA MET A 160 -13.81 14.42 -3.79
C MET A 160 -12.97 13.33 -3.14
N ALA A 161 -13.26 12.06 -3.45
CA ALA A 161 -12.44 10.93 -3.05
C ALA A 161 -11.09 11.00 -3.78
N PHE A 162 -10.01 10.56 -3.10
CA PHE A 162 -8.66 10.64 -3.69
C PHE A 162 -8.57 9.87 -5.02
N GLN A 163 -9.10 8.66 -5.10
CA GLN A 163 -9.03 7.87 -6.34
C GLN A 163 -9.82 8.50 -7.49
N GLU A 164 -10.93 9.17 -7.18
CA GLU A 164 -11.66 9.94 -8.18
C GLU A 164 -10.83 11.12 -8.70
N TYR A 165 -10.23 11.90 -7.80
CA TYR A 165 -9.32 12.99 -8.15
C TYR A 165 -8.13 12.50 -8.98
N PHE A 166 -7.54 11.40 -8.55
CA PHE A 166 -6.30 10.89 -9.10
C PHE A 166 -6.49 10.22 -10.47
N VAL A 167 -7.43 9.28 -10.56
CA VAL A 167 -7.64 8.46 -11.76
C VAL A 167 -8.61 9.13 -12.72
N LYS A 168 -9.82 9.50 -12.25
CA LYS A 168 -10.86 10.05 -13.11
C LYS A 168 -10.53 11.47 -13.57
N HIS A 169 -10.11 12.33 -12.64
CA HIS A 169 -9.78 13.74 -12.93
C HIS A 169 -8.30 13.97 -13.22
N ARG A 170 -7.44 12.93 -13.20
CA ARG A 170 -6.00 13.00 -13.55
C ARG A 170 -5.25 14.12 -12.86
N CYS A 171 -5.62 14.45 -11.62
CA CYS A 171 -5.07 15.54 -10.83
C CYS A 171 -5.23 16.94 -11.49
N GLU A 172 -6.13 17.14 -12.44
CA GLU A 172 -6.33 18.42 -13.12
C GLU A 172 -6.88 19.51 -12.19
N PRO A 173 -7.88 19.24 -11.31
CA PRO A 173 -8.37 20.27 -10.39
C PRO A 173 -7.26 20.69 -9.41
N GLN A 174 -7.11 21.98 -9.18
CA GLN A 174 -6.11 22.49 -8.23
C GLN A 174 -6.40 21.97 -6.82
N LEU A 175 -5.45 21.22 -6.27
CA LEU A 175 -5.51 20.70 -4.90
C LEU A 175 -5.26 21.83 -3.90
N THR A 176 -6.12 21.96 -2.88
CA THR A 176 -6.00 22.99 -1.84
C THR A 176 -5.75 22.41 -0.45
N ALA A 177 -6.29 21.22 -0.15
CA ALA A 177 -6.07 20.52 1.11
C ALA A 177 -6.32 19.02 0.97
N VAL A 178 -5.77 18.27 1.93
CA VAL A 178 -6.01 16.83 2.10
C VAL A 178 -6.52 16.61 3.51
N ARG A 179 -7.49 15.72 3.69
CA ARG A 179 -7.96 15.25 4.98
C ARG A 179 -8.19 13.74 4.97
N TYR A 180 -8.13 13.12 6.13
CA TYR A 180 -8.33 11.68 6.27
C TYR A 180 -9.62 11.45 7.07
N GLU A 181 -10.70 11.13 6.36
CA GLU A 181 -12.00 10.82 6.95
C GLU A 181 -11.87 9.55 7.80
N GLY A 182 -12.39 9.58 9.03
CA GLY A 182 -12.38 8.44 9.94
C GLY A 182 -11.12 8.27 10.79
N ILE A 183 -10.02 8.96 10.47
CA ILE A 183 -8.72 8.73 11.10
C ILE A 183 -8.73 8.98 12.62
N ALA A 184 -9.49 9.95 13.10
CA ALA A 184 -9.52 10.31 14.52
C ALA A 184 -10.05 9.19 15.45
N ALA A 185 -10.87 8.28 14.90
CA ALA A 185 -11.41 7.14 15.63
C ALA A 185 -10.68 5.82 15.31
N ALA A 186 -9.84 5.82 14.30
CA ALA A 186 -9.13 4.64 13.84
C ALA A 186 -7.96 4.28 14.78
N LYS A 187 -7.55 3.02 14.73
CA LYS A 187 -6.42 2.49 15.52
C LYS A 187 -5.45 1.77 14.60
N PRO A 188 -4.15 1.72 14.96
CA PRO A 188 -3.21 0.83 14.29
C PRO A 188 -3.73 -0.61 14.28
N SER A 189 -3.49 -1.34 13.19
CA SER A 189 -3.99 -2.71 13.06
C SER A 189 -3.43 -3.62 14.17
N PRO A 190 -4.24 -4.57 14.67
CA PRO A 190 -3.78 -5.50 15.71
C PRO A 190 -2.55 -6.31 15.28
N SER A 191 -2.41 -6.61 13.99
CA SER A 191 -1.26 -7.31 13.43
C SER A 191 0.04 -6.49 13.58
N LEU A 192 -0.02 -5.17 13.32
CA LEU A 192 1.10 -4.27 13.52
C LEU A 192 1.44 -4.09 15.00
N VAL A 193 0.42 -3.86 15.85
CA VAL A 193 0.62 -3.75 17.30
C VAL A 193 1.26 -5.03 17.85
N GLY A 194 0.79 -6.19 17.42
CA GLY A 194 1.34 -7.49 17.81
C GLY A 194 2.79 -7.68 17.37
N LEU A 195 3.14 -7.29 16.14
CA LEU A 195 4.51 -7.31 15.65
C LEU A 195 5.43 -6.45 16.54
N LEU A 196 5.04 -5.21 16.80
CA LEU A 196 5.82 -4.26 17.58
C LEU A 196 5.92 -4.66 19.07
N ALA A 197 4.88 -5.27 19.63
CA ALA A 197 4.90 -5.80 20.99
C ALA A 197 5.82 -7.03 21.12
N GLY A 198 5.78 -7.94 20.15
CA GLY A 198 6.61 -9.14 20.09
C GLY A 198 8.10 -8.85 19.87
N ALA A 199 8.42 -7.66 19.38
CA ALA A 199 9.78 -7.19 19.15
C ALA A 199 10.49 -6.65 20.42
N ALA A 200 9.94 -6.85 21.60
CA ALA A 200 10.54 -6.36 22.87
C ALA A 200 11.99 -6.85 23.10
N SER A 201 12.41 -7.93 22.45
CA SER A 201 13.77 -8.47 22.46
C SER A 201 14.56 -8.22 21.15
N ARG A 202 13.98 -7.54 20.15
CA ARG A 202 14.60 -7.31 18.85
C ARG A 202 14.65 -5.82 18.54
N SER A 203 15.66 -5.42 17.76
CA SER A 203 15.75 -4.07 17.24
C SER A 203 14.93 -3.96 15.94
N ILE A 204 14.14 -2.91 15.81
CA ILE A 204 13.39 -2.62 14.57
C ILE A 204 13.95 -1.35 13.94
N ASP A 205 14.33 -1.44 12.67
CA ASP A 205 14.58 -0.27 11.82
C ASP A 205 13.29 0.06 11.07
N VAL A 206 12.75 1.25 11.30
CA VAL A 206 11.58 1.75 10.58
C VAL A 206 12.05 2.49 9.34
N VAL A 207 11.54 2.10 8.18
CA VAL A 207 11.82 2.75 6.90
C VAL A 207 10.55 3.43 6.41
N LEU A 208 10.60 4.74 6.24
CA LEU A 208 9.58 5.48 5.52
C LEU A 208 9.89 5.36 4.03
N GLY A 209 9.04 4.69 3.27
CA GLY A 209 9.24 4.43 1.85
C GLY A 209 9.26 5.70 0.99
N PRO A 210 9.74 5.62 -0.27
CA PRO A 210 9.70 6.73 -1.21
C PRO A 210 8.28 6.94 -1.74
N SER A 211 7.39 7.24 -0.82
CA SER A 211 5.95 7.41 -1.00
C SER A 211 5.58 8.88 -0.80
N ASN A 212 4.44 9.31 -1.33
CA ASN A 212 3.98 10.69 -1.13
C ASN A 212 3.73 10.94 0.38
N PRO A 213 4.38 11.98 0.99
CA PRO A 213 4.28 12.22 2.42
C PRO A 213 2.85 12.44 2.90
N PHE A 214 2.03 13.14 2.12
CA PHE A 214 0.67 13.52 2.49
C PHE A 214 -0.37 12.48 2.09
N LEU A 215 -0.21 11.82 0.95
CA LEU A 215 -1.23 10.90 0.43
C LEU A 215 -1.00 9.46 0.91
N SER A 216 0.24 9.07 1.16
CA SER A 216 0.58 7.69 1.46
C SER A 216 1.13 7.46 2.87
N LEU A 217 2.00 8.37 3.37
CA LEU A 217 2.63 8.17 4.68
C LEU A 217 1.83 8.79 5.82
N ALA A 218 1.27 9.99 5.63
CA ALA A 218 0.49 10.64 6.67
C ALA A 218 -0.73 9.83 7.10
N PRO A 219 -1.52 9.18 6.22
CA PRO A 219 -2.62 8.33 6.67
C PRO A 219 -2.19 7.17 7.60
N ILE A 220 -0.93 6.74 7.51
CA ILE A 220 -0.36 5.75 8.43
C ILE A 220 0.10 6.41 9.72
N LEU A 221 0.88 7.50 9.61
CA LEU A 221 1.54 8.14 10.75
C LEU A 221 0.57 8.92 11.65
N ASP A 222 -0.51 9.45 11.09
CA ASP A 222 -1.53 10.22 11.79
C ASP A 222 -2.59 9.34 12.48
N LEU A 223 -2.52 8.01 12.34
CA LEU A 223 -3.34 7.12 13.16
C LEU A 223 -3.04 7.37 14.65
N PRO A 224 -4.06 7.56 15.49
CA PRO A 224 -3.88 7.81 16.92
C PRO A 224 -2.98 6.77 17.57
N GLY A 225 -1.91 7.25 18.23
CA GLY A 225 -0.90 6.41 18.89
C GLY A 225 0.17 5.79 17.98
N MET A 226 0.04 5.89 16.66
CA MET A 226 1.01 5.27 15.73
C MET A 226 2.41 5.86 15.89
N ALA A 227 2.54 7.18 15.88
CA ALA A 227 3.84 7.84 15.98
C ALA A 227 4.56 7.50 17.30
N ASP A 228 3.83 7.43 18.41
CA ASP A 228 4.38 7.08 19.71
C ASP A 228 4.79 5.61 19.74
N LEU A 229 3.94 4.73 19.24
CA LEU A 229 4.24 3.30 19.10
C LEU A 229 5.54 3.05 18.32
N LEU A 230 5.71 3.76 17.19
CA LEU A 230 6.91 3.65 16.38
C LEU A 230 8.14 4.22 17.09
N ARG A 231 8.03 5.39 17.77
CA ARG A 231 9.15 5.99 18.51
C ARG A 231 9.64 5.11 19.67
N GLU A 232 8.73 4.45 20.36
CA GLU A 232 9.06 3.56 21.47
C GLU A 232 9.78 2.29 21.02
N ARG A 233 9.52 1.83 19.79
CA ARG A 233 9.99 0.53 19.29
C ARG A 233 11.07 0.62 18.24
N ALA A 234 11.19 1.74 17.53
CA ALA A 234 12.21 1.90 16.51
C ALA A 234 13.60 2.12 17.12
N ARG A 235 14.56 1.31 16.70
CA ARG A 235 15.98 1.58 16.93
C ARG A 235 16.42 2.85 16.21
N ARG A 236 15.96 3.00 14.97
CA ARG A 236 16.15 4.18 14.11
C ARG A 236 15.03 4.29 13.10
N VAL A 237 14.83 5.50 12.58
CA VAL A 237 13.91 5.79 11.49
C VAL A 237 14.71 6.30 10.30
N ILE A 238 14.51 5.71 9.14
CA ILE A 238 15.16 6.06 7.89
C ILE A 238 14.08 6.51 6.91
N ALA A 239 14.18 7.73 6.40
CA ALA A 239 13.27 8.21 5.35
C ALA A 239 13.95 8.15 3.98
N VAL A 240 13.27 7.54 3.02
CA VAL A 240 13.70 7.51 1.61
C VAL A 240 12.88 8.57 0.88
N SER A 241 13.54 9.65 0.42
CA SER A 241 12.85 10.73 -0.27
C SER A 241 12.45 10.31 -1.69
N PRO A 242 11.21 10.56 -2.13
CA PRO A 242 10.81 10.39 -3.52
C PRO A 242 11.26 11.57 -4.41
N ILE A 243 11.83 12.62 -3.80
CA ILE A 243 12.22 13.84 -4.53
C ILE A 243 13.57 13.59 -5.20
N VAL A 244 13.58 13.63 -6.54
CA VAL A 244 14.78 13.64 -7.35
C VAL A 244 15.07 15.08 -7.78
N ALA A 245 16.33 15.50 -7.72
CA ALA A 245 16.72 16.87 -8.11
C ALA A 245 16.36 17.14 -9.59
N GLY A 246 15.59 18.19 -9.83
CA GLY A 246 15.14 18.62 -11.14
C GLY A 246 13.67 19.04 -11.13
N PRO A 247 13.18 19.75 -12.17
CA PRO A 247 11.75 19.99 -12.31
C PRO A 247 11.06 18.62 -12.42
N ALA A 248 10.02 18.41 -11.62
CA ALA A 248 9.17 17.25 -11.76
C ALA A 248 8.67 17.19 -13.21
N SER A 249 9.22 16.30 -14.01
CA SER A 249 8.72 16.13 -15.36
C SER A 249 7.28 15.62 -15.26
N LYS A 250 6.40 16.14 -16.12
CA LYS A 250 5.04 15.55 -16.26
C LYS A 250 5.10 14.04 -16.54
N GLN A 251 6.22 13.54 -17.06
CA GLN A 251 6.51 12.13 -17.22
C GLN A 251 6.84 11.41 -15.89
N ALA A 252 7.46 12.09 -14.92
CA ALA A 252 7.60 11.53 -13.57
C ALA A 252 6.25 11.54 -12.83
N ALA A 253 5.39 12.48 -13.11
CA ALA A 253 4.01 12.44 -12.64
C ALA A 253 3.19 11.34 -13.33
N ASN A 254 3.40 11.11 -14.61
CA ASN A 254 2.70 10.09 -15.39
C ASN A 254 3.33 8.69 -15.32
N GLY A 255 4.62 8.58 -15.00
CA GLY A 255 5.32 7.29 -14.88
C GLY A 255 5.60 6.87 -13.44
N ALA A 256 5.56 7.78 -12.49
CA ALA A 256 5.40 7.36 -11.13
C ALA A 256 3.95 7.09 -10.86
N GLY A 257 3.14 6.55 -11.76
CA GLY A 257 1.88 6.22 -11.25
C GLY A 257 1.54 7.07 -10.07
N LEU A 258 1.99 8.27 -10.32
CA LEU A 258 1.22 9.04 -9.56
C LEU A 258 0.42 8.42 -10.20
N SER A 259 0.70 7.76 -10.69
CA SER A 259 1.09 6.47 -10.45
C SER A 259 1.51 6.22 -9.07
#